data_db591a3f7037c11923c117c322e951bb
#
_entry.id   db591a3f7037c11923c117c322e951bb
#
_cell.length_a   1.000
_cell.length_b   1.000
_cell.length_c   1.000
_cell.angle_alpha   90.00
_cell.angle_beta   90.00
_cell.angle_gamma   90.00
#
_symmetry.space_group_name_H-M   'P 1'
#
loop_
_entity.id
_entity.type
_entity.pdbx_description
1 polymer ?
#
loop_
_entity_poly.entity_id
_entity_poly.type
_entity_poly.pdbx_seq_one_letter_code
_entity_poly.pdbx_strand_id
1 'polypeptide(L)'
;CKETFDIDADLVAKATEQADRAQETFENQLQLRGRQVLENVHEDGGYAVVIASRPYHNDPLVNHGLPKLFSERGIPVLTPDAVPGVCNVDLSNSRIDIVNNYHARMLSCAVIVASTPELELVQMGSFGCGHDAYLTDEIARMMGEMGSKVPMMIKLDESDVAGPMGIRVRSFIESVNRRRAEERAEGARVHAVHPLDDPY
;
A
#
# COMPACT_ATOMS: atom_id res chain seq x y z
N CYS A 1 32.07 -15.08 -4.82
CA CYS A 1 32.80 -14.08 -4.01
C CYS A 1 34.28 -14.47 -3.84
N LYS A 2 34.61 -15.74 -3.55
CA LYS A 2 36.01 -16.14 -3.31
C LYS A 2 36.91 -15.93 -4.53
N GLU A 3 36.42 -16.26 -5.73
CA GLU A 3 37.22 -16.13 -6.98
C GLU A 3 37.41 -14.68 -7.42
N THR A 4 36.45 -13.78 -7.09
CA THR A 4 36.49 -12.39 -7.56
C THR A 4 37.02 -11.41 -6.51
N PHE A 5 36.74 -11.65 -5.23
CA PHE A 5 37.03 -10.72 -4.14
C PHE A 5 37.93 -11.31 -3.04
N ASP A 6 38.36 -12.57 -3.18
CA ASP A 6 39.14 -13.34 -2.16
C ASP A 6 38.49 -13.30 -0.75
N ILE A 7 37.16 -13.36 -0.71
CA ILE A 7 36.40 -13.36 0.54
C ILE A 7 36.03 -14.79 0.92
N ASP A 8 36.28 -15.17 2.16
CA ASP A 8 35.98 -16.49 2.70
C ASP A 8 34.45 -16.77 2.68
N ALA A 9 34.10 -18.01 2.36
CA ALA A 9 32.69 -18.45 2.30
C ALA A 9 31.96 -18.31 3.66
N ASP A 10 32.66 -18.61 4.76
CA ASP A 10 32.12 -18.48 6.11
C ASP A 10 31.82 -17.02 6.49
N LEU A 11 32.65 -16.08 6.01
CA LEU A 11 32.41 -14.66 6.22
C LEU A 11 31.19 -14.20 5.42
N VAL A 12 31.04 -14.66 4.18
CA VAL A 12 29.86 -14.38 3.35
C VAL A 12 28.60 -14.91 4.02
N ALA A 13 28.61 -16.15 4.50
CA ALA A 13 27.47 -16.76 5.17
C ALA A 13 27.04 -15.95 6.42
N LYS A 14 28.01 -15.56 7.26
CA LYS A 14 27.74 -14.73 8.43
C LYS A 14 27.17 -13.34 8.05
N ALA A 15 27.72 -12.72 7.02
CA ALA A 15 27.23 -11.43 6.55
C ALA A 15 25.79 -11.53 6.01
N THR A 16 25.47 -12.59 5.27
CA THR A 16 24.11 -12.87 4.79
C THR A 16 23.15 -13.06 5.95
N GLU A 17 23.51 -13.88 6.95
CA GLU A 17 22.67 -14.08 8.13
C GLU A 17 22.40 -12.77 8.90
N GLN A 18 23.41 -11.91 9.02
CA GLN A 18 23.24 -10.60 9.65
C GLN A 18 22.33 -9.68 8.82
N ALA A 19 22.44 -9.71 7.50
CA ALA A 19 21.59 -8.94 6.61
C ALA A 19 20.13 -9.40 6.70
N ASP A 20 19.89 -10.71 6.71
CA ASP A 20 18.54 -11.29 6.87
C ASP A 20 17.89 -10.86 8.19
N ARG A 21 18.64 -10.95 9.30
CA ARG A 21 18.16 -10.47 10.62
C ARG A 21 17.86 -8.97 10.65
N ALA A 22 18.69 -8.17 9.98
CA ALA A 22 18.47 -6.73 9.89
C ALA A 22 17.20 -6.41 9.07
N GLN A 23 17.00 -7.13 7.97
CA GLN A 23 15.80 -7.02 7.14
C GLN A 23 14.54 -7.41 7.91
N GLU A 24 14.54 -8.54 8.61
CA GLU A 24 13.43 -8.99 9.45
C GLU A 24 13.10 -7.95 10.55
N THR A 25 14.12 -7.42 11.21
CA THR A 25 13.95 -6.37 12.23
C THR A 25 13.30 -5.12 11.63
N PHE A 26 13.74 -4.70 10.45
CA PHE A 26 13.18 -3.54 9.74
C PHE A 26 11.70 -3.78 9.38
N GLU A 27 11.38 -4.93 8.81
CA GLU A 27 10.01 -5.30 8.43
C GLU A 27 9.08 -5.31 9.64
N ASN A 28 9.49 -5.92 10.75
CA ASN A 28 8.73 -5.94 12.00
C ASN A 28 8.48 -4.53 12.56
N GLN A 29 9.50 -3.67 12.53
CA GLN A 29 9.34 -2.27 12.96
C GLN A 29 8.38 -1.50 12.07
N LEU A 30 8.42 -1.73 10.75
CA LEU A 30 7.53 -1.08 9.80
C LEU A 30 6.07 -1.50 10.02
N GLN A 31 5.82 -2.80 10.22
CA GLN A 31 4.50 -3.34 10.56
C GLN A 31 3.97 -2.75 11.87
N LEU A 32 4.82 -2.67 12.91
CA LEU A 32 4.45 -2.05 14.17
C LEU A 32 4.05 -0.58 14.01
N ARG A 33 4.79 0.18 13.20
CA ARG A 33 4.45 1.57 12.90
C ARG A 33 3.14 1.68 12.12
N GLY A 34 2.92 0.79 11.15
CA GLY A 34 1.65 0.73 10.42
C GLY A 34 0.46 0.49 11.35
N ARG A 35 0.60 -0.45 12.29
CA ARG A 35 -0.41 -0.73 13.33
C ARG A 35 -0.70 0.50 14.19
N GLN A 36 0.32 1.20 14.67
CA GLN A 36 0.15 2.44 15.45
C GLN A 36 -0.61 3.53 14.67
N VAL A 37 -0.34 3.67 13.38
CA VAL A 37 -1.08 4.60 12.52
C VAL A 37 -2.55 4.21 12.44
N LEU A 38 -2.85 2.93 12.25
CA LEU A 38 -4.24 2.44 12.19
C LEU A 38 -4.98 2.66 13.51
N GLU A 39 -4.35 2.38 14.64
CA GLU A 39 -4.90 2.65 15.97
C GLU A 39 -5.28 4.13 16.12
N ASN A 40 -4.35 5.03 15.81
CA ASN A 40 -4.59 6.48 15.91
C ASN A 40 -5.75 6.94 15.00
N VAL A 41 -5.76 6.52 13.73
CA VAL A 41 -6.85 6.96 12.82
C VAL A 41 -8.19 6.32 13.17
N HIS A 42 -8.20 5.14 13.79
CA HIS A 42 -9.40 4.52 14.33
C HIS A 42 -9.98 5.35 15.49
N GLU A 43 -9.13 5.71 16.46
CA GLU A 43 -9.51 6.55 17.61
C GLU A 43 -10.03 7.92 17.18
N ASP A 44 -9.39 8.54 16.18
CA ASP A 44 -9.78 9.85 15.62
C ASP A 44 -11.01 9.78 14.70
N GLY A 45 -11.49 8.57 14.37
CA GLY A 45 -12.53 8.36 13.37
C GLY A 45 -12.12 8.79 11.95
N GLY A 46 -10.80 8.86 11.71
CA GLY A 46 -10.18 9.27 10.45
C GLY A 46 -9.95 8.10 9.48
N TYR A 47 -8.97 8.26 8.59
CA TYR A 47 -8.48 7.22 7.72
C TYR A 47 -7.02 7.49 7.31
N ALA A 48 -6.32 6.46 6.91
CA ALA A 48 -5.01 6.53 6.29
C ALA A 48 -5.07 6.10 4.82
N VAL A 49 -4.11 6.55 4.03
CA VAL A 49 -3.98 6.17 2.62
C VAL A 49 -2.83 5.20 2.47
N VAL A 50 -3.08 4.05 1.85
CA VAL A 50 -2.04 3.13 1.39
C VAL A 50 -1.66 3.49 -0.04
N ILE A 51 -0.40 3.84 -0.27
CA ILE A 51 0.12 4.03 -1.63
C ILE A 51 0.68 2.69 -2.11
N ALA A 52 -0.16 1.90 -2.76
CA ALA A 52 0.21 0.63 -3.35
C ALA A 52 1.11 0.86 -4.56
N SER A 53 2.39 0.57 -4.41
CA SER A 53 3.41 0.89 -5.39
C SER A 53 4.62 -0.03 -5.26
N ARG A 54 5.53 0.06 -6.22
CA ARG A 54 6.84 -0.60 -6.13
C ARG A 54 7.76 0.19 -5.20
N PRO A 55 8.75 -0.43 -4.53
CA PRO A 55 9.60 0.24 -3.55
C PRO A 55 10.29 1.51 -4.06
N TYR A 56 10.73 1.53 -5.32
CA TYR A 56 11.39 2.71 -5.89
C TYR A 56 10.46 3.92 -6.08
N HIS A 57 9.13 3.72 -6.08
CA HIS A 57 8.16 4.82 -6.07
C HIS A 57 8.12 5.56 -4.72
N ASN A 58 8.78 5.05 -3.68
CA ASN A 58 8.87 5.76 -2.40
C ASN A 58 9.86 6.94 -2.44
N ASP A 59 10.71 7.00 -3.47
CA ASP A 59 11.61 8.14 -3.67
C ASP A 59 10.81 9.40 -4.04
N PRO A 60 11.03 10.54 -3.34
CA PRO A 60 10.30 11.78 -3.61
C PRO A 60 10.46 12.34 -5.02
N LEU A 61 11.59 12.08 -5.68
CA LEU A 61 11.81 12.46 -7.07
C LEU A 61 10.97 11.65 -8.04
N VAL A 62 10.70 10.38 -7.69
CA VAL A 62 9.89 9.47 -8.52
C VAL A 62 8.40 9.70 -8.31
N ASN A 63 7.97 9.87 -7.05
CA ASN A 63 6.54 10.03 -6.73
C ASN A 63 6.03 11.47 -6.80
N HIS A 64 6.86 12.43 -7.22
CA HIS A 64 6.52 13.86 -7.33
C HIS A 64 5.89 14.44 -6.05
N GLY A 65 6.27 13.92 -4.89
CA GLY A 65 5.77 14.38 -3.59
C GLY A 65 4.33 13.96 -3.27
N LEU A 66 3.78 12.95 -3.94
CA LEU A 66 2.41 12.46 -3.71
C LEU A 66 2.09 12.19 -2.22
N PRO A 67 2.95 11.51 -1.42
CA PRO A 67 2.67 11.29 0.00
C PRO A 67 2.49 12.60 0.78
N LYS A 68 3.25 13.63 0.41
CA LYS A 68 3.19 14.94 1.05
C LYS A 68 1.83 15.63 0.83
N LEU A 69 1.21 15.45 -0.34
CA LEU A 69 -0.11 16.01 -0.63
C LEU A 69 -1.21 15.49 0.30
N PHE A 70 -1.08 14.27 0.81
CA PHE A 70 -1.98 13.71 1.83
C PHE A 70 -1.59 14.16 3.24
N SER A 71 -0.32 14.05 3.60
CA SER A 71 0.15 14.37 4.97
C SER A 71 -0.05 15.85 5.33
N GLU A 72 0.09 16.79 4.39
CA GLU A 72 -0.24 18.20 4.58
C GLU A 72 -1.73 18.46 4.90
N ARG A 73 -2.58 17.47 4.66
CA ARG A 73 -4.03 17.49 4.97
C ARG A 73 -4.38 16.66 6.20
N GLY A 74 -3.37 16.25 6.97
CA GLY A 74 -3.56 15.44 8.16
C GLY A 74 -3.93 13.99 7.89
N ILE A 75 -3.77 13.51 6.64
CA ILE A 75 -4.06 12.13 6.27
C ILE A 75 -2.76 11.33 6.28
N PRO A 76 -2.59 10.36 7.20
CA PRO A 76 -1.41 9.50 7.24
C PRO A 76 -1.28 8.67 5.96
N VAL A 77 -0.02 8.38 5.60
CA VAL A 77 0.30 7.58 4.41
C VAL A 77 1.10 6.36 4.82
N LEU A 78 0.69 5.20 4.33
CA LEU A 78 1.37 3.93 4.52
C LEU A 78 1.92 3.41 3.18
N THR A 79 3.08 2.77 3.24
CA THR A 79 3.59 1.93 2.15
C THR A 79 2.98 0.53 2.25
N PRO A 80 2.99 -0.29 1.18
CA PRO A 80 2.49 -1.66 1.23
C PRO A 80 3.09 -2.48 2.38
N ASP A 81 4.40 -2.34 2.60
CA ASP A 81 5.12 -3.11 3.61
C ASP A 81 4.76 -2.70 5.05
N ALA A 82 4.16 -1.52 5.25
CA ALA A 82 3.69 -1.05 6.55
C ALA A 82 2.25 -1.50 6.87
N VAL A 83 1.53 -2.08 5.90
CA VAL A 83 0.15 -2.54 6.11
C VAL A 83 0.15 -3.85 6.91
N PRO A 84 -0.43 -3.90 8.12
CA PRO A 84 -0.47 -5.12 8.91
C PRO A 84 -1.11 -6.28 8.16
N GLY A 85 -0.53 -7.46 8.25
CA GLY A 85 -1.04 -8.67 7.60
C GLY A 85 -0.81 -8.78 6.10
N VAL A 86 -0.12 -7.83 5.46
CA VAL A 86 0.06 -7.80 4.00
C VAL A 86 0.71 -9.06 3.40
N CYS A 87 1.53 -9.76 4.18
CA CYS A 87 2.19 -10.99 3.74
C CYS A 87 1.32 -12.25 3.89
N ASN A 88 0.18 -12.16 4.57
CA ASN A 88 -0.66 -13.32 4.94
C ASN A 88 -1.99 -13.39 4.16
N VAL A 89 -2.19 -12.51 3.19
CA VAL A 89 -3.44 -12.45 2.41
C VAL A 89 -3.51 -13.61 1.42
N ASP A 90 -4.64 -14.32 1.42
CA ASP A 90 -4.95 -15.29 0.38
C ASP A 90 -5.30 -14.58 -0.93
N LEU A 91 -4.48 -14.80 -1.94
CA LEU A 91 -4.64 -14.25 -3.30
C LEU A 91 -5.13 -15.29 -4.31
N SER A 92 -5.68 -16.41 -3.85
CA SER A 92 -6.19 -17.48 -4.73
C SER A 92 -7.31 -17.02 -5.68
N ASN A 93 -8.01 -15.94 -5.33
CA ASN A 93 -9.03 -15.30 -6.18
C ASN A 93 -8.45 -14.37 -7.27
N SER A 94 -7.14 -14.17 -7.31
CA SER A 94 -6.52 -13.38 -8.37
C SER A 94 -6.68 -14.08 -9.72
N ARG A 95 -7.09 -13.32 -10.74
CA ARG A 95 -7.22 -13.78 -12.13
C ARG A 95 -5.92 -13.63 -12.92
N ILE A 96 -4.94 -12.96 -12.34
CA ILE A 96 -3.65 -12.75 -12.98
C ILE A 96 -2.57 -13.58 -12.28
N ASP A 97 -1.58 -14.00 -13.06
CA ASP A 97 -0.40 -14.64 -12.53
C ASP A 97 0.43 -13.62 -11.72
N ILE A 98 0.76 -14.00 -10.50
CA ILE A 98 1.57 -13.15 -9.61
C ILE A 98 3.03 -13.45 -9.88
N VAL A 99 3.67 -12.61 -10.68
CA VAL A 99 5.02 -12.83 -11.19
C VAL A 99 6.13 -12.33 -10.27
N ASN A 100 5.81 -11.55 -9.24
CA ASN A 100 6.79 -11.06 -8.26
C ASN A 100 6.13 -10.62 -6.95
N ASN A 101 6.94 -10.48 -5.91
CA ASN A 101 6.49 -10.11 -4.57
C ASN A 101 5.85 -8.71 -4.48
N TYR A 102 6.22 -7.78 -5.35
CA TYR A 102 5.62 -6.44 -5.35
C TYR A 102 4.17 -6.49 -5.80
N HIS A 103 3.86 -7.29 -6.82
CA HIS A 103 2.48 -7.50 -7.27
C HIS A 103 1.65 -8.18 -6.20
N ALA A 104 2.21 -9.21 -5.54
CA ALA A 104 1.56 -9.86 -4.40
C ALA A 104 1.18 -8.84 -3.32
N ARG A 105 2.14 -8.02 -2.87
CA ARG A 105 1.90 -6.99 -1.85
C ARG A 105 0.87 -5.95 -2.26
N MET A 106 0.88 -5.50 -3.52
CA MET A 106 -0.09 -4.52 -4.03
C MET A 106 -1.51 -5.10 -4.06
N LEU A 107 -1.67 -6.36 -4.49
CA LEU A 107 -2.95 -7.08 -4.44
C LEU A 107 -3.40 -7.33 -3.00
N SER A 108 -2.49 -7.75 -2.12
CA SER A 108 -2.78 -7.92 -0.69
C SER A 108 -3.25 -6.61 -0.06
N CYS A 109 -2.62 -5.48 -0.38
CA CYS A 109 -3.09 -4.18 0.07
C CYS A 109 -4.50 -3.87 -0.42
N ALA A 110 -4.84 -4.21 -1.68
CA ALA A 110 -6.18 -4.00 -2.21
C ALA A 110 -7.24 -4.78 -1.40
N VAL A 111 -6.95 -6.04 -1.08
CA VAL A 111 -7.83 -6.89 -0.25
C VAL A 111 -8.00 -6.31 1.15
N ILE A 112 -6.88 -5.98 1.83
CA ILE A 112 -6.92 -5.43 3.19
C ILE A 112 -7.66 -4.09 3.20
N VAL A 113 -7.34 -3.18 2.27
CA VAL A 113 -8.00 -1.87 2.20
C VAL A 113 -9.48 -2.00 1.92
N ALA A 114 -9.89 -2.91 1.05
CA ALA A 114 -11.30 -3.14 0.76
C ALA A 114 -12.11 -3.54 2.02
N SER A 115 -11.47 -4.32 2.91
CA SER A 115 -12.10 -4.82 4.14
C SER A 115 -11.85 -3.97 5.39
N THR A 116 -10.97 -2.96 5.34
CA THR A 116 -10.60 -2.13 6.50
C THR A 116 -11.19 -0.73 6.37
N PRO A 117 -12.15 -0.32 7.22
CA PRO A 117 -12.81 0.99 7.12
C PRO A 117 -11.88 2.19 7.17
N GLU A 118 -10.77 2.08 7.90
CA GLU A 118 -9.79 3.15 8.13
C GLU A 118 -8.74 3.30 7.02
N LEU A 119 -8.80 2.46 5.98
CA LEU A 119 -7.82 2.51 4.88
C LEU A 119 -8.46 2.89 3.56
N GLU A 120 -7.74 3.67 2.77
CA GLU A 120 -8.04 3.99 1.37
C GLU A 120 -6.85 3.69 0.48
N LEU A 121 -7.09 3.33 -0.78
CA LEU A 121 -6.04 2.91 -1.70
C LEU A 121 -5.74 3.94 -2.78
N VAL A 122 -4.46 4.25 -2.92
CA VAL A 122 -3.90 4.92 -4.09
C VAL A 122 -2.92 3.96 -4.75
N GLN A 123 -3.15 3.59 -5.98
CA GLN A 123 -2.18 2.81 -6.74
C GLN A 123 -1.31 3.71 -7.61
N MET A 124 0.00 3.51 -7.54
CA MET A 124 0.94 4.09 -8.48
C MET A 124 1.46 3.04 -9.43
N GLY A 125 1.40 3.32 -10.72
CA GLY A 125 1.93 2.47 -11.76
C GLY A 125 2.81 3.25 -12.73
N SER A 126 3.75 2.57 -13.38
CA SER A 126 4.61 3.17 -14.38
C SER A 126 3.88 3.25 -15.72
N PHE A 127 4.00 4.39 -16.40
CA PHE A 127 3.50 4.55 -17.74
C PHE A 127 4.18 3.55 -18.71
N GLY A 128 3.39 2.91 -19.53
CA GLY A 128 3.90 1.92 -20.51
C GLY A 128 4.30 0.56 -19.95
N CYS A 129 4.15 0.30 -18.64
CA CYS A 129 4.35 -1.02 -18.07
C CYS A 129 3.12 -1.91 -18.27
N GLY A 130 3.21 -2.94 -19.12
CA GLY A 130 2.10 -3.87 -19.37
C GLY A 130 1.65 -4.60 -18.10
N HIS A 131 2.56 -4.99 -17.23
CA HIS A 131 2.23 -5.62 -15.94
C HIS A 131 1.42 -4.71 -15.03
N ASP A 132 1.77 -3.41 -14.97
CA ASP A 132 1.02 -2.45 -14.16
C ASP A 132 -0.40 -2.23 -14.70
N ALA A 133 -0.61 -2.37 -16.01
CA ALA A 133 -1.94 -2.28 -16.60
C ALA A 133 -2.85 -3.41 -16.10
N TYR A 134 -2.38 -4.68 -16.20
CA TYR A 134 -3.13 -5.83 -15.68
C TYR A 134 -3.38 -5.75 -14.18
N LEU A 135 -2.35 -5.34 -13.43
CA LEU A 135 -2.46 -5.17 -11.98
C LEU A 135 -3.49 -4.11 -11.59
N THR A 136 -3.54 -3.01 -12.35
CA THR A 136 -4.53 -1.95 -12.18
C THR A 136 -5.96 -2.46 -12.30
N ASP A 137 -6.23 -3.20 -13.37
CA ASP A 137 -7.56 -3.75 -13.63
C ASP A 137 -7.95 -4.78 -12.55
N GLU A 138 -6.99 -5.61 -12.14
CA GLU A 138 -7.22 -6.62 -11.12
C GLU A 138 -7.49 -6.02 -9.74
N ILE A 139 -6.74 -5.00 -9.32
CA ILE A 139 -6.98 -4.26 -8.08
C ILE A 139 -8.38 -3.65 -8.09
N ALA A 140 -8.75 -2.97 -9.17
CA ALA A 140 -10.07 -2.37 -9.30
C ALA A 140 -11.19 -3.40 -9.22
N ARG A 141 -11.01 -4.57 -9.87
CA ARG A 141 -11.96 -5.67 -9.82
C ARG A 141 -12.10 -6.22 -8.39
N MET A 142 -10.99 -6.61 -7.76
CA MET A 142 -11.01 -7.21 -6.43
C MET A 142 -11.64 -6.27 -5.41
N MET A 143 -11.29 -5.00 -5.41
CA MET A 143 -11.90 -4.01 -4.51
C MET A 143 -13.39 -3.80 -4.80
N GLY A 144 -13.79 -3.77 -6.07
CA GLY A 144 -15.19 -3.63 -6.47
C GLY A 144 -16.06 -4.84 -6.12
N GLU A 145 -15.50 -6.05 -6.09
CA GLU A 145 -16.20 -7.26 -5.64
C GLU A 145 -16.36 -7.32 -4.10
N MET A 146 -15.47 -6.66 -3.35
CA MET A 146 -15.45 -6.69 -1.90
C MET A 146 -16.20 -5.54 -1.24
N GLY A 147 -16.44 -4.43 -1.95
CA GLY A 147 -17.11 -3.29 -1.33
C GLY A 147 -17.27 -2.05 -2.21
N SER A 148 -17.54 -0.93 -1.55
CA SER A 148 -17.83 0.37 -2.20
C SER A 148 -16.59 1.22 -2.49
N LYS A 149 -15.41 0.80 -2.05
CA LYS A 149 -14.19 1.59 -2.19
C LYS A 149 -13.63 1.55 -3.60
N VAL A 150 -13.28 2.72 -4.10
CA VAL A 150 -12.69 2.88 -5.44
C VAL A 150 -11.26 3.39 -5.28
N PRO A 151 -10.25 2.65 -5.76
CA PRO A 151 -8.87 3.09 -5.65
C PRO A 151 -8.61 4.29 -6.58
N MET A 152 -7.76 5.23 -6.14
CA MET A 152 -7.22 6.24 -7.03
C MET A 152 -6.02 5.67 -7.78
N MET A 153 -6.08 5.71 -9.13
CA MET A 153 -5.01 5.21 -9.99
C MET A 153 -4.15 6.37 -10.49
N ILE A 154 -2.85 6.33 -10.24
CA ILE A 154 -1.88 7.29 -10.73
C ILE A 154 -0.89 6.57 -11.64
N LYS A 155 -0.79 7.02 -12.88
CA LYS A 155 0.25 6.58 -13.81
C LYS A 155 1.34 7.65 -13.84
N LEU A 156 2.55 7.24 -13.50
CA LEU A 156 3.73 8.09 -13.57
C LEU A 156 4.27 8.06 -14.99
N ASP A 157 4.50 9.22 -15.55
CA ASP A 157 5.23 9.43 -16.80
C ASP A 157 6.42 10.38 -16.57
N GLU A 158 7.15 10.68 -17.60
CA GLU A 158 8.33 11.58 -17.55
C GLU A 158 7.94 13.06 -17.42
N SER A 159 6.64 13.39 -17.51
CA SER A 159 6.18 14.76 -17.41
C SER A 159 6.00 15.19 -15.96
N ASP A 160 6.38 16.41 -15.62
CA ASP A 160 6.10 17.01 -14.32
C ASP A 160 4.62 17.39 -14.23
N VAL A 161 3.87 16.63 -13.44
CA VAL A 161 2.41 16.77 -13.31
C VAL A 161 1.97 17.24 -11.91
N ALA A 162 2.77 17.99 -11.21
CA ALA A 162 2.48 18.44 -9.83
C ALA A 162 1.11 19.14 -9.71
N GLY A 163 0.75 20.02 -10.65
CA GLY A 163 -0.55 20.70 -10.66
C GLY A 163 -1.75 19.75 -10.81
N PRO A 164 -1.82 18.97 -11.90
CA PRO A 164 -2.87 17.97 -12.10
C PRO A 164 -2.96 16.93 -10.98
N MET A 165 -1.83 16.50 -10.41
CA MET A 165 -1.79 15.57 -9.28
C MET A 165 -2.48 16.14 -8.05
N GLY A 166 -2.22 17.40 -7.71
CA GLY A 166 -2.87 18.08 -6.59
C GLY A 166 -4.39 18.16 -6.73
N ILE A 167 -4.91 18.34 -7.95
CA ILE A 167 -6.35 18.33 -8.23
C ILE A 167 -6.93 16.93 -8.03
N ARG A 168 -6.26 15.90 -8.55
CA ARG A 168 -6.71 14.50 -8.42
C ARG A 168 -6.75 14.05 -6.95
N VAL A 169 -5.71 14.38 -6.17
CA VAL A 169 -5.65 14.08 -4.73
C VAL A 169 -6.82 14.76 -4.01
N ARG A 170 -7.10 16.03 -4.30
CA ARG A 170 -8.20 16.77 -3.69
C ARG A 170 -9.55 16.15 -4.03
N SER A 171 -9.77 15.82 -5.30
CA SER A 171 -10.99 15.13 -5.75
C SER A 171 -11.16 13.76 -5.10
N PHE A 172 -10.09 13.01 -4.93
CA PHE A 172 -10.12 11.72 -4.25
C PHE A 172 -10.50 11.87 -2.78
N ILE A 173 -9.88 12.80 -2.05
CA ILE A 173 -10.20 13.09 -0.64
C ILE A 173 -11.68 13.47 -0.48
N GLU A 174 -12.20 14.33 -1.33
CA GLU A 174 -13.62 14.72 -1.30
C GLU A 174 -14.56 13.53 -1.58
N SER A 175 -14.19 12.67 -2.52
CA SER A 175 -14.95 11.45 -2.82
C SER A 175 -14.96 10.48 -1.62
N VAL A 176 -13.82 10.28 -0.97
CA VAL A 176 -13.70 9.44 0.24
C VAL A 176 -14.55 10.04 1.37
N ASN A 177 -14.41 11.33 1.64
CA ASN A 177 -15.16 12.00 2.72
C ASN A 177 -16.67 11.89 2.52
N ARG A 178 -17.15 12.09 1.28
CA ARG A 178 -18.56 11.95 0.94
C ARG A 178 -19.06 10.53 1.16
N ARG A 179 -18.36 9.51 0.62
CA ARG A 179 -18.72 8.11 0.81
C ARG A 179 -18.77 7.73 2.30
N ARG A 180 -17.76 8.11 3.08
CA ARG A 180 -17.71 7.85 4.52
C ARG A 180 -18.83 8.56 5.29
N ALA A 181 -19.25 9.75 4.87
CA ALA A 181 -20.40 10.45 5.45
C ALA A 181 -21.72 9.73 5.12
N GLU A 182 -21.89 9.27 3.89
CA GLU A 182 -23.04 8.48 3.45
C GLU A 182 -23.13 7.16 4.23
N GLU A 183 -22.03 6.40 4.34
CA GLU A 183 -21.94 5.13 5.10
C GLU A 183 -22.29 5.32 6.59
N ARG A 184 -21.83 6.43 7.19
CA ARG A 184 -22.18 6.76 8.60
C ARG A 184 -23.67 7.10 8.74
N ALA A 185 -24.24 7.83 7.77
CA ALA A 185 -25.63 8.22 7.80
C ALA A 185 -26.59 7.03 7.60
N GLU A 186 -26.20 6.06 6.78
CA GLU A 186 -26.97 4.85 6.52
C GLU A 186 -26.83 3.80 7.62
N GLY A 187 -25.92 4.01 8.59
CA GLY A 187 -25.65 3.05 9.66
C GLY A 187 -25.07 1.73 9.15
N ALA A 188 -24.52 1.75 7.93
CA ALA A 188 -23.88 0.59 7.33
C ALA A 188 -22.66 0.17 8.17
N ARG A 189 -22.84 -0.87 9.01
CA ARG A 189 -21.73 -1.57 9.65
C ARG A 189 -21.10 -2.46 8.61
N VAL A 190 -20.00 -1.99 8.02
CA VAL A 190 -19.13 -2.89 7.26
C VAL A 190 -18.57 -3.89 8.27
N HIS A 191 -19.03 -5.17 8.19
CA HIS A 191 -18.41 -6.27 8.94
C HIS A 191 -17.06 -6.57 8.29
N ALA A 192 -16.08 -5.71 8.55
CA ALA A 192 -14.71 -5.95 8.18
C ALA A 192 -13.97 -6.60 9.35
N VAL A 193 -13.18 -7.60 9.06
CA VAL A 193 -12.15 -8.06 10.01
C VAL A 193 -11.12 -6.92 10.08
N HIS A 194 -11.09 -6.24 11.21
CA HIS A 194 -10.15 -5.16 11.42
C HIS A 194 -8.73 -5.75 11.52
N PRO A 195 -7.71 -5.18 10.83
CA PRO A 195 -6.34 -5.72 10.90
C PRO A 195 -5.76 -5.78 12.32
N LEU A 196 -6.33 -5.00 13.26
CA LEU A 196 -5.94 -5.02 14.67
C LEU A 196 -6.54 -6.22 15.44
N ASP A 197 -7.56 -6.91 14.89
CA ASP A 197 -8.19 -8.05 15.53
C ASP A 197 -7.45 -9.37 15.26
N ASP A 198 -6.50 -9.37 14.34
CA ASP A 198 -5.66 -10.53 14.03
C ASP A 198 -4.33 -10.44 14.80
N PRO A 199 -4.14 -11.28 15.85
CA PRO A 199 -2.94 -11.22 16.68
C PRO A 199 -1.72 -11.95 16.09
N TYR A 200 -1.59 -12.08 14.75
CA TYR A 200 -0.54 -12.78 13.98
C TYR A 200 -0.93 -14.17 13.50
#